data_87d82906ae57611e9272ecdaef3c678e
#
_entry.id   87d82906ae57611e9272ecdaef3c678e
#
_cell.length_a   1.000
_cell.length_b   1.000
_cell.length_c   1.000
_cell.angle_alpha   90.00
_cell.angle_beta   90.00
_cell.angle_gamma   90.00
#
_symmetry.space_group_name_H-M   'P 1'
#
loop_
_entity.id
_entity.type
_entity.pdbx_description
1 polymer ?
#
loop_
_entity_poly.entity_id
_entity_poly.type
_entity_poly.pdbx_seq_one_letter_code
_entity_poly.pdbx_strand_id
1 'polypeptide(L)'
;MSQTRSLRRGEGFRQRAQEVEELLRSKRTLFVLATGPGEERIPDTLFFARHLEEAGYNLGPIVVNRVHPRFLVEGEIPVSPDPGAPTGWELLTWSGERDRRGLVELAKLLSREQPLVDLPLLPQEPTDLPSLEALGRQLEGRLAEWERYVSRSS
;
A
#
# COMPACT_ATOMS: atom_id res chain seq x y z
N MET A 1 32.35 25.47 -33.95
CA MET A 1 31.54 26.07 -32.89
C MET A 1 30.38 25.20 -32.39
N SER A 2 30.25 23.91 -32.74
CA SER A 2 29.09 23.07 -32.39
C SER A 2 29.24 22.24 -31.12
N GLN A 3 30.43 21.97 -30.64
CA GLN A 3 30.67 21.09 -29.48
C GLN A 3 30.36 21.74 -28.11
N THR A 4 30.52 23.05 -27.97
CA THR A 4 30.27 23.76 -26.71
C THR A 4 28.77 23.82 -26.32
N ARG A 5 27.87 23.75 -27.31
CA ARG A 5 26.42 23.78 -27.09
C ARG A 5 25.86 22.42 -26.59
N SER A 6 26.51 21.30 -27.00
CA SER A 6 26.15 19.95 -26.61
C SER A 6 26.55 19.68 -25.14
N LEU A 7 27.71 20.15 -24.70
CA LEU A 7 28.20 19.99 -23.33
C LEU A 7 27.32 20.74 -22.32
N ARG A 8 26.90 21.98 -22.62
CA ARG A 8 25.99 22.75 -21.74
C ARG A 8 24.60 22.12 -21.58
N ARG A 9 24.09 21.42 -22.61
CA ARG A 9 22.82 20.69 -22.48
C ARG A 9 22.94 19.46 -21.58
N GLY A 10 24.08 18.78 -21.61
CA GLY A 10 24.37 17.62 -20.75
C GLY A 10 24.54 18.01 -19.28
N GLU A 11 25.18 19.13 -19.01
CA GLU A 11 25.36 19.66 -17.64
C GLU A 11 24.04 20.08 -17.00
N GLY A 12 23.18 20.79 -17.74
CA GLY A 12 21.86 21.18 -17.23
C GLY A 12 20.90 20.00 -17.03
N PHE A 13 21.07 18.90 -17.75
CA PHE A 13 20.30 17.67 -17.53
C PHE A 13 20.78 16.94 -16.27
N ARG A 14 22.10 16.81 -16.08
CA ARG A 14 22.69 16.19 -14.88
C ARG A 14 22.34 16.94 -13.61
N GLN A 15 22.43 18.27 -13.65
CA GLN A 15 22.06 19.10 -12.52
C GLN A 15 20.60 18.93 -12.12
N ARG A 16 19.67 18.93 -13.08
CA ARG A 16 18.25 18.69 -12.81
C ARG A 16 17.98 17.28 -12.27
N ALA A 17 18.68 16.27 -12.79
CA ALA A 17 18.58 14.90 -12.28
C ALA A 17 19.03 14.81 -10.82
N GLN A 18 20.11 15.49 -10.45
CA GLN A 18 20.59 15.58 -9.06
C GLN A 18 19.59 16.28 -8.15
N GLU A 19 19.05 17.43 -8.58
CA GLU A 19 18.04 18.17 -7.83
C GLU A 19 16.77 17.33 -7.57
N VAL A 20 16.34 16.54 -8.56
CA VAL A 20 15.23 15.60 -8.40
C VAL A 20 15.57 14.47 -7.43
N GLU A 21 16.76 13.89 -7.52
CA GLU A 21 17.19 12.83 -6.61
C GLU A 21 17.29 13.34 -5.16
N GLU A 22 17.84 14.53 -4.95
CA GLU A 22 17.88 15.19 -3.65
C GLU A 22 16.48 15.45 -3.09
N LEU A 23 15.55 15.91 -3.94
CA LEU A 23 14.16 16.10 -3.55
C LEU A 23 13.50 14.78 -3.13
N LEU A 24 13.68 13.72 -3.90
CA LEU A 24 13.11 12.40 -3.62
C LEU A 24 13.63 11.79 -2.30
N ARG A 25 14.88 12.09 -1.92
CA ARG A 25 15.49 11.65 -0.64
C ARG A 25 15.25 12.61 0.52
N SER A 26 14.71 13.79 0.23
CA SER A 26 14.48 14.79 1.27
C SER A 26 13.30 14.43 2.16
N LYS A 27 13.26 15.01 3.37
CA LYS A 27 12.10 14.89 4.29
C LYS A 27 10.79 15.47 3.74
N ARG A 28 10.85 16.16 2.60
CA ARG A 28 9.68 16.70 1.89
C ARG A 28 8.97 15.68 1.01
N THR A 29 9.59 14.51 0.78
CA THR A 29 9.06 13.43 -0.04
C THR A 29 8.80 12.21 0.83
N LEU A 30 7.63 11.64 0.68
CA LEU A 30 7.20 10.42 1.33
C LEU A 30 6.71 9.44 0.26
N PHE A 31 7.24 8.22 0.27
CA PHE A 31 6.81 7.15 -0.62
C PHE A 31 5.70 6.36 0.03
N VAL A 32 4.59 6.21 -0.65
CA VAL A 32 3.48 5.35 -0.23
C VAL A 32 3.51 4.09 -1.08
N LEU A 33 3.56 2.94 -0.45
CA LEU A 33 3.56 1.65 -1.13
C LEU A 33 2.14 1.09 -1.13
N ALA A 34 1.53 0.95 -2.32
CA ALA A 34 0.22 0.34 -2.48
C ALA A 34 0.36 -1.11 -2.96
N THR A 35 -0.34 -2.03 -2.30
CA THR A 35 -0.33 -3.47 -2.60
C THR A 35 -1.73 -4.07 -2.54
N GLY A 36 -1.90 -5.31 -3.00
CA GLY A 36 -3.12 -6.08 -2.82
C GLY A 36 -3.10 -6.90 -1.52
N PRO A 37 -4.25 -7.46 -1.11
CA PRO A 37 -4.39 -8.13 0.18
C PRO A 37 -3.89 -9.57 0.24
N GLY A 38 -3.56 -10.20 -0.90
CA GLY A 38 -3.18 -11.62 -0.95
C GLY A 38 -1.78 -11.90 -0.39
N GLU A 39 -1.60 -13.07 0.23
CA GLU A 39 -0.31 -13.52 0.77
C GLU A 39 0.78 -13.58 -0.33
N GLU A 40 0.40 -13.85 -1.57
CA GLU A 40 1.29 -13.85 -2.73
C GLU A 40 1.94 -12.48 -3.03
N ARG A 41 1.40 -11.40 -2.48
CA ARG A 41 1.94 -10.04 -2.62
C ARG A 41 2.96 -9.68 -1.56
N ILE A 42 3.06 -10.45 -0.47
CA ILE A 42 3.93 -10.16 0.65
C ILE A 42 5.41 -10.09 0.23
N PRO A 43 5.96 -11.04 -0.54
CA PRO A 43 7.36 -11.00 -0.93
C PRO A 43 7.71 -9.72 -1.70
N ASP A 44 6.89 -9.33 -2.67
CA ASP A 44 7.10 -8.13 -3.48
C ASP A 44 6.97 -6.87 -2.61
N THR A 45 5.98 -6.82 -1.72
CA THR A 45 5.76 -5.69 -0.81
C THR A 45 6.97 -5.47 0.09
N LEU A 46 7.48 -6.52 0.72
CA LEU A 46 8.66 -6.47 1.59
C LEU A 46 9.93 -6.13 0.80
N PHE A 47 10.07 -6.65 -0.41
CA PHE A 47 11.19 -6.34 -1.28
C PHE A 47 11.22 -4.83 -1.61
N PHE A 48 10.11 -4.25 -2.05
CA PHE A 48 10.04 -2.83 -2.36
C PHE A 48 10.20 -1.95 -1.14
N ALA A 49 9.58 -2.29 -0.01
CA ALA A 49 9.74 -1.55 1.25
C ALA A 49 11.22 -1.47 1.65
N ARG A 50 11.89 -2.61 1.69
CA ARG A 50 13.33 -2.69 2.02
C ARG A 50 14.20 -1.92 1.02
N HIS A 51 13.91 -2.02 -0.27
CA HIS A 51 14.65 -1.30 -1.31
C HIS A 51 14.53 0.22 -1.19
N LEU A 52 13.35 0.73 -0.84
CA LEU A 52 13.17 2.16 -0.59
C LEU A 52 13.99 2.63 0.61
N GLU A 53 13.97 1.87 1.70
CA GLU A 53 14.75 2.17 2.91
C GLU A 53 16.26 2.12 2.65
N GLU A 54 16.77 1.06 2.01
CA GLU A 54 18.18 0.89 1.65
C GLU A 54 18.68 1.99 0.70
N ALA A 55 17.82 2.47 -0.19
CA ALA A 55 18.13 3.59 -1.09
C ALA A 55 18.05 4.97 -0.39
N GLY A 56 17.68 5.02 0.89
CA GLY A 56 17.57 6.25 1.67
C GLY A 56 16.34 7.08 1.34
N TYR A 57 15.28 6.47 0.83
CA TYR A 57 13.98 7.12 0.65
C TYR A 57 13.13 7.01 1.91
N ASN A 58 12.27 7.99 2.13
CA ASN A 58 11.36 7.97 3.28
C ASN A 58 10.13 7.13 2.92
N LEU A 59 10.05 5.93 3.49
CA LEU A 59 8.87 5.08 3.37
C LEU A 59 7.79 5.56 4.33
N GLY A 60 6.64 5.88 3.79
CA GLY A 60 5.41 6.20 4.51
C GLY A 60 4.52 4.97 4.65
N PRO A 61 3.20 5.14 4.66
CA PRO A 61 2.29 4.03 4.86
C PRO A 61 2.36 2.99 3.73
N ILE A 62 2.21 1.72 4.12
CA ILE A 62 1.86 0.64 3.21
C ILE A 62 0.34 0.53 3.20
N VAL A 63 -0.25 0.69 2.03
CA VAL A 63 -1.71 0.67 1.82
C VAL A 63 -2.09 -0.63 1.14
N VAL A 64 -2.80 -1.51 1.83
CA VAL A 64 -3.38 -2.71 1.25
C VAL A 64 -4.74 -2.36 0.68
N ASN A 65 -4.82 -2.27 -0.64
CA ASN A 65 -6.01 -1.81 -1.35
C ASN A 65 -6.90 -2.96 -1.79
N ARG A 66 -8.22 -2.70 -1.91
CA ARG A 66 -9.24 -3.64 -2.42
C ARG A 66 -9.42 -4.87 -1.52
N VAL A 67 -9.40 -4.67 -0.21
CA VAL A 67 -9.65 -5.72 0.77
C VAL A 67 -11.12 -6.11 0.77
N HIS A 68 -11.43 -7.37 0.60
CA HIS A 68 -12.80 -7.88 0.65
C HIS A 68 -13.38 -7.71 2.07
N PRO A 69 -14.69 -7.39 2.19
CA PRO A 69 -15.34 -7.33 3.48
C PRO A 69 -15.36 -8.71 4.15
N ARG A 70 -15.29 -8.70 5.47
CA ARG A 70 -15.38 -9.92 6.28
C ARG A 70 -16.84 -10.19 6.63
N PHE A 71 -17.30 -11.40 6.34
CA PHE A 71 -18.68 -11.82 6.60
C PHE A 71 -18.81 -12.90 7.69
N LEU A 72 -17.69 -13.53 8.10
CA LEU A 72 -17.71 -14.56 9.14
C LEU A 72 -17.78 -13.94 10.53
N VAL A 73 -18.54 -14.59 11.41
CA VAL A 73 -18.53 -14.31 12.84
C VAL A 73 -17.22 -14.84 13.45
N GLU A 74 -16.79 -14.23 14.54
CA GLU A 74 -15.57 -14.63 15.23
C GLU A 74 -15.66 -16.11 15.68
N GLY A 75 -14.67 -16.91 15.28
CA GLY A 75 -14.62 -18.36 15.55
C GLY A 75 -15.14 -19.27 14.44
N GLU A 76 -15.79 -18.74 13.43
CA GLU A 76 -16.15 -19.54 12.25
C GLU A 76 -14.94 -19.81 11.37
N ILE A 77 -14.84 -21.06 10.88
CA ILE A 77 -13.78 -21.46 9.96
C ILE A 77 -14.32 -21.33 8.53
N PRO A 78 -13.64 -20.57 7.65
CA PRO A 78 -14.07 -20.46 6.27
C PRO A 78 -13.91 -21.81 5.57
N VAL A 79 -14.99 -22.28 4.98
CA VAL A 79 -14.94 -23.46 4.11
C VAL A 79 -14.39 -23.02 2.75
N SER A 80 -13.38 -23.75 2.25
CA SER A 80 -12.90 -23.51 0.89
C SER A 80 -14.05 -23.76 -0.10
N PRO A 81 -14.30 -22.85 -1.06
CA PRO A 81 -15.37 -23.02 -2.02
C PRO A 81 -15.19 -24.32 -2.81
N ASP A 82 -16.30 -25.02 -3.09
CA ASP A 82 -16.28 -26.18 -3.97
C ASP A 82 -15.78 -25.76 -5.36
N PRO A 83 -14.70 -26.36 -5.88
CA PRO A 83 -14.19 -26.04 -7.21
C PRO A 83 -15.20 -26.27 -8.34
N GLY A 84 -16.21 -27.11 -8.12
CA GLY A 84 -17.19 -27.47 -9.13
C GLY A 84 -18.29 -26.44 -9.34
N ALA A 85 -18.79 -25.80 -8.30
CA ALA A 85 -19.87 -24.81 -8.36
C ALA A 85 -19.96 -23.94 -7.09
N PRO A 86 -18.97 -23.06 -6.82
CA PRO A 86 -19.02 -22.21 -5.64
C PRO A 86 -20.17 -21.21 -5.75
N THR A 87 -20.91 -21.02 -4.66
CA THR A 87 -21.87 -19.92 -4.57
C THR A 87 -21.14 -18.59 -4.46
N GLY A 88 -21.77 -17.49 -4.90
CA GLY A 88 -21.19 -16.14 -4.75
C GLY A 88 -20.90 -15.79 -3.28
N TRP A 89 -21.72 -16.29 -2.35
CA TRP A 89 -21.53 -16.09 -0.91
C TRP A 89 -20.27 -16.81 -0.39
N GLU A 90 -20.07 -18.06 -0.77
CA GLU A 90 -18.87 -18.82 -0.38
C GLU A 90 -17.60 -18.17 -0.90
N LEU A 91 -17.61 -17.67 -2.14
CA LEU A 91 -16.47 -16.94 -2.72
C LEU A 91 -16.18 -15.65 -1.99
N LEU A 92 -17.20 -14.86 -1.66
CA LEU A 92 -17.03 -13.61 -0.92
C LEU A 92 -16.49 -13.85 0.49
N THR A 93 -17.05 -14.83 1.21
CA THR A 93 -16.62 -15.20 2.55
C THR A 93 -15.17 -15.68 2.56
N TRP A 94 -14.84 -16.58 1.63
CA TRP A 94 -13.47 -17.09 1.49
C TRP A 94 -12.48 -15.98 1.12
N SER A 95 -12.86 -15.07 0.21
CA SER A 95 -12.00 -13.95 -0.20
C SER A 95 -11.72 -13.03 0.98
N GLY A 96 -12.73 -12.69 1.78
CA GLY A 96 -12.55 -11.81 2.95
C GLY A 96 -11.61 -12.43 4.01
N GLU A 97 -11.73 -13.75 4.24
CA GLU A 97 -10.84 -14.41 5.21
C GLU A 97 -9.42 -14.64 4.66
N ARG A 98 -9.28 -14.89 3.36
CA ARG A 98 -7.98 -14.94 2.70
C ARG A 98 -7.25 -13.60 2.83
N ASP A 99 -7.95 -12.52 2.52
CA ASP A 99 -7.38 -11.16 2.56
C ASP A 99 -6.98 -10.77 4.00
N ARG A 100 -7.83 -11.14 4.97
CA ARG A 100 -7.51 -10.93 6.39
C ARG A 100 -6.25 -11.69 6.81
N ARG A 101 -6.07 -12.92 6.38
CA ARG A 101 -4.84 -13.69 6.67
C ARG A 101 -3.62 -12.99 6.08
N GLY A 102 -3.69 -12.56 4.81
CA GLY A 102 -2.61 -11.81 4.17
C GLY A 102 -2.24 -10.54 4.93
N LEU A 103 -3.23 -9.76 5.38
CA LEU A 103 -2.99 -8.57 6.21
C LEU A 103 -2.29 -8.90 7.53
N VAL A 104 -2.74 -9.94 8.24
CA VAL A 104 -2.15 -10.37 9.51
C VAL A 104 -0.71 -10.85 9.31
N GLU A 105 -0.44 -11.62 8.26
CA GLU A 105 0.92 -12.10 7.98
C GLU A 105 1.84 -10.95 7.56
N LEU A 106 1.38 -10.03 6.73
CA LEU A 106 2.15 -8.85 6.37
C LEU A 106 2.47 -7.99 7.60
N ALA A 107 1.49 -7.77 8.49
CA ALA A 107 1.67 -7.01 9.73
C ALA A 107 2.72 -7.62 10.67
N LYS A 108 2.85 -8.96 10.71
CA LYS A 108 3.88 -9.64 11.53
C LYS A 108 5.30 -9.44 11.01
N LEU A 109 5.45 -9.21 9.70
CA LEU A 109 6.73 -9.09 9.03
C LEU A 109 7.24 -7.65 8.93
N LEU A 110 6.36 -6.68 9.18
CA LEU A 110 6.70 -5.26 9.24
C LEU A 110 7.09 -4.83 10.65
N SER A 111 7.86 -3.76 10.76
CA SER A 111 8.11 -3.13 12.05
C SER A 111 6.82 -2.54 12.62
N ARG A 112 6.72 -2.42 13.96
CA ARG A 112 5.54 -1.81 14.62
C ARG A 112 5.38 -0.33 14.27
N GLU A 113 6.46 0.32 13.88
CA GLU A 113 6.47 1.73 13.50
C GLU A 113 6.05 1.95 12.06
N GLN A 114 6.04 0.88 11.24
CA GLN A 114 5.64 0.96 9.84
C GLN A 114 4.11 1.06 9.72
N PRO A 115 3.55 2.19 9.23
CA PRO A 115 2.11 2.31 9.04
C PRO A 115 1.61 1.28 8.01
N LEU A 116 0.71 0.41 8.45
CA LEU A 116 -0.02 -0.53 7.60
C LEU A 116 -1.50 -0.22 7.72
N VAL A 117 -2.13 0.14 6.62
CA VAL A 117 -3.56 0.45 6.56
C VAL A 117 -4.22 -0.30 5.42
N ASP A 118 -5.48 -0.64 5.58
CA ASP A 118 -6.29 -1.30 4.57
C ASP A 118 -7.38 -0.35 4.02
N LEU A 119 -7.66 -0.50 2.73
CA LEU A 119 -8.81 0.12 2.08
C LEU A 119 -9.75 -0.96 1.55
N PRO A 120 -11.06 -0.83 1.78
CA PRO A 120 -12.01 -1.84 1.36
C PRO A 120 -12.16 -1.89 -0.16
N LEU A 121 -12.52 -3.06 -0.66
CA LEU A 121 -13.02 -3.18 -2.02
C LEU A 121 -14.33 -2.41 -2.13
N LEU A 122 -14.32 -1.38 -2.97
CA LEU A 122 -15.50 -0.55 -3.19
C LEU A 122 -16.48 -1.23 -4.15
N PRO A 123 -17.81 -1.05 -3.97
CA PRO A 123 -18.81 -1.57 -4.88
C PRO A 123 -18.70 -1.01 -6.30
N GLN A 124 -18.17 0.20 -6.42
CA GLN A 124 -17.89 0.88 -7.69
C GLN A 124 -16.50 1.50 -7.64
N GLU A 125 -15.79 1.42 -8.76
CA GLU A 125 -14.48 2.07 -8.87
C GLU A 125 -14.64 3.59 -8.82
N PRO A 126 -13.78 4.31 -8.07
CA PRO A 126 -13.81 5.76 -8.01
C PRO A 126 -13.30 6.35 -9.33
N THR A 127 -14.21 6.90 -10.14
CA THR A 127 -13.89 7.45 -11.46
C THR A 127 -14.08 8.96 -11.54
N ASP A 128 -14.63 9.57 -10.51
CA ASP A 128 -14.85 11.01 -10.41
C ASP A 128 -14.19 11.62 -9.16
N LEU A 129 -14.10 12.94 -9.15
CA LEU A 129 -13.45 13.66 -8.06
C LEU A 129 -14.13 13.45 -6.69
N PRO A 130 -15.47 13.46 -6.57
CA PRO A 130 -16.13 13.19 -5.30
C PRO A 130 -15.84 11.79 -4.74
N SER A 131 -15.83 10.75 -5.59
CA SER A 131 -15.51 9.38 -5.15
C SER A 131 -14.05 9.21 -4.76
N LEU A 132 -13.12 9.87 -5.45
CA LEU A 132 -11.71 9.92 -5.07
C LEU A 132 -11.50 10.66 -3.75
N GLU A 133 -12.20 11.77 -3.54
CA GLU A 133 -12.16 12.50 -2.26
C GLU A 133 -12.71 11.65 -1.10
N ALA A 134 -13.79 10.89 -1.35
CA ALA A 134 -14.33 9.97 -0.35
C ALA A 134 -13.32 8.86 0.01
N LEU A 135 -12.61 8.30 -0.98
CA LEU A 135 -11.53 7.33 -0.76
C LEU A 135 -10.37 7.96 0.03
N GLY A 136 -9.98 9.20 -0.29
CA GLY A 136 -8.97 9.96 0.44
C GLY A 136 -9.33 10.11 1.92
N ARG A 137 -10.57 10.50 2.24
CA ARG A 137 -11.07 10.59 3.63
C ARG A 137 -11.05 9.24 4.36
N GLN A 138 -11.32 8.14 3.67
CA GLN A 138 -11.19 6.80 4.28
C GLN A 138 -9.73 6.50 4.62
N LEU A 139 -8.79 6.79 3.72
CA LEU A 139 -7.37 6.59 3.97
C LEU A 139 -6.88 7.44 5.16
N GLU A 140 -7.25 8.71 5.22
CA GLU A 140 -6.94 9.60 6.35
C GLU A 140 -7.48 9.06 7.67
N GLY A 141 -8.72 8.56 7.67
CA GLY A 141 -9.33 7.93 8.84
C GLY A 141 -8.55 6.71 9.33
N ARG A 142 -8.12 5.83 8.41
CA ARG A 142 -7.32 4.64 8.72
C ARG A 142 -5.94 5.00 9.27
N LEU A 143 -5.27 6.00 8.71
CA LEU A 143 -3.99 6.49 9.21
C LEU A 143 -4.11 7.07 10.62
N ALA A 144 -5.14 7.87 10.88
CA ALA A 144 -5.41 8.40 12.22
C ALA A 144 -5.74 7.30 13.25
N GLU A 145 -6.38 6.22 12.85
CA GLU A 145 -6.61 5.04 13.70
C GLU A 145 -5.31 4.33 14.05
N TRP A 146 -4.43 4.14 13.07
CA TRP A 146 -3.13 3.54 13.25
C TRP A 146 -2.26 4.38 14.21
N GLU A 147 -2.17 5.69 14.03
CA GLU A 147 -1.42 6.60 14.90
C GLU A 147 -1.89 6.51 16.36
N ARG A 148 -3.21 6.45 16.57
CA ARG A 148 -3.78 6.27 17.92
C ARG A 148 -3.44 4.91 18.51
N TYR A 149 -3.39 3.87 17.72
CA TYR A 149 -3.01 2.53 18.16
C TYR A 149 -1.54 2.49 18.63
N VAL A 150 -0.62 2.99 17.81
CA VAL A 150 0.82 3.04 18.17
C VAL A 150 1.06 3.87 19.41
N SER A 151 0.43 5.04 19.52
CA SER A 151 0.57 5.93 20.68
C SER A 151 0.06 5.32 22.02
N ARG A 152 -0.83 4.33 21.96
CA ARG A 152 -1.33 3.63 23.17
C ARG A 152 -0.48 2.42 23.54
N SER A 153 0.34 1.94 22.63
CA SER A 153 1.15 0.73 22.78
C SER A 153 2.62 1.02 23.11
N SER A 154 2.99 2.30 23.13
CA SER A 154 4.29 2.85 23.56
C SER A 154 4.24 3.32 25.00
#